data_06cda4da5a72fdff90d80b4d980e860a
#
_entry.id   06cda4da5a72fdff90d80b4d980e860a
#
_cell.length_a   1.000
_cell.length_b   1.000
_cell.length_c   1.000
_cell.angle_alpha   90.00
_cell.angle_beta   90.00
_cell.angle_gamma   90.00
#
_symmetry.space_group_name_H-M   'P 1'
#
loop_
_entity.id
_entity.type
_entity.pdbx_description
1 polymer ?
#
loop_
_entity_poly.entity_id
_entity_poly.type
_entity_poly.pdbx_seq_one_letter_code
_entity_poly.pdbx_strand_id
1 'polypeptide(L)'
;MDEYQHLASEYRCGEPSVVFAALGVAGGAGEVADKVKKAIRDNNGNFDDKAFKESVKYELGDVLWYVAALAEDLGFTLSEVG
;
A
#
# COMPACT_ATOMS: atom_id res chain seq x y z
N MET A 1 10.19 5.95 -8.65
CA MET A 1 9.16 6.88 -8.14
C MET A 1 8.67 7.86 -9.18
N ASP A 2 9.55 8.35 -10.02
CA ASP A 2 9.14 9.30 -11.06
C ASP A 2 8.13 8.69 -12.03
N GLU A 3 8.36 7.46 -12.42
CA GLU A 3 7.45 6.73 -13.29
C GLU A 3 6.06 6.57 -12.65
N TYR A 4 6.07 6.25 -11.37
CA TYR A 4 4.85 6.10 -10.59
C TYR A 4 4.10 7.42 -10.50
N GLN A 5 4.80 8.51 -10.23
CA GLN A 5 4.21 9.83 -10.16
C GLN A 5 3.64 10.27 -11.50
N HIS A 6 4.34 9.96 -12.57
CA HIS A 6 3.90 10.31 -13.92
C HIS A 6 2.61 9.57 -14.26
N LEU A 7 2.55 8.27 -13.97
CA LEU A 7 1.36 7.46 -14.17
C LEU A 7 0.18 7.98 -13.36
N ALA A 8 0.42 8.27 -12.08
CA ALA A 8 -0.60 8.78 -11.20
C ALA A 8 -1.14 10.12 -11.70
N SER A 9 -0.23 10.97 -12.18
CA SER A 9 -0.58 12.28 -12.70
C SER A 9 -1.43 12.18 -13.97
N GLU A 10 -1.06 11.29 -14.87
CA GLU A 10 -1.79 11.04 -16.11
C GLU A 10 -3.20 10.53 -15.85
N TYR A 11 -3.34 9.72 -14.83
CA TYR A 11 -4.58 9.02 -14.55
C TYR A 11 -5.41 9.68 -13.47
N ARG A 12 -5.16 10.91 -13.15
CA ARG A 12 -5.88 11.58 -12.08
C ARG A 12 -7.23 12.17 -12.45
N CYS A 13 -7.52 12.25 -13.73
CA CYS A 13 -8.77 12.83 -14.19
C CYS A 13 -9.72 11.75 -14.67
N GLY A 14 -10.72 11.45 -13.88
CA GLY A 14 -11.73 10.49 -14.24
C GLY A 14 -11.38 9.10 -13.77
N GLU A 15 -11.44 8.11 -14.66
CA GLU A 15 -11.15 6.72 -14.34
C GLU A 15 -9.79 6.45 -13.76
N PRO A 16 -8.90 7.34 -13.89
CA PRO A 16 -7.56 7.22 -13.36
C PRO A 16 -7.46 7.00 -11.88
N SER A 17 -8.49 7.38 -11.11
CA SER A 17 -8.42 7.17 -9.67
C SER A 17 -8.45 5.68 -9.31
N VAL A 18 -9.15 4.87 -10.11
CA VAL A 18 -9.15 3.41 -9.91
C VAL A 18 -7.76 2.85 -10.15
N VAL A 19 -7.12 3.27 -11.23
CA VAL A 19 -5.75 2.81 -11.56
C VAL A 19 -4.76 3.26 -10.49
N PHE A 20 -4.85 4.52 -10.09
CA PHE A 20 -3.99 5.08 -9.05
C PHE A 20 -4.10 4.29 -7.74
N ALA A 21 -5.34 4.05 -7.29
CA ALA A 21 -5.58 3.33 -6.05
C ALA A 21 -5.13 1.89 -6.14
N ALA A 22 -5.37 1.23 -7.27
CA ALA A 22 -4.94 -0.15 -7.47
C ALA A 22 -3.41 -0.27 -7.44
N LEU A 23 -2.70 0.68 -8.06
CA LEU A 23 -1.24 0.71 -8.02
C LEU A 23 -0.75 0.96 -6.59
N GLY A 24 -1.47 1.79 -5.84
CA GLY A 24 -1.15 2.05 -4.44
C GLY A 24 -1.26 0.80 -3.58
N VAL A 25 -2.31 0.01 -3.78
CA VAL A 25 -2.49 -1.25 -3.05
C VAL A 25 -1.34 -2.20 -3.37
N ALA A 26 -1.02 -2.38 -4.64
CA ALA A 26 0.05 -3.29 -5.06
C ALA A 26 1.41 -2.84 -4.54
N GLY A 27 1.69 -1.54 -4.68
CA GLY A 27 2.97 -0.98 -4.21
C GLY A 27 3.12 -1.09 -2.71
N GLY A 28 2.07 -0.78 -1.95
CA GLY A 28 2.08 -0.88 -0.50
C GLY A 28 2.26 -2.31 -0.01
N ALA A 29 1.59 -3.26 -0.64
CA ALA A 29 1.74 -4.67 -0.31
C ALA A 29 3.18 -5.12 -0.56
N GLY A 30 3.78 -4.68 -1.66
CA GLY A 30 5.17 -4.97 -1.96
C GLY A 30 6.13 -4.40 -0.92
N GLU A 31 5.84 -3.20 -0.42
CA GLU A 31 6.66 -2.57 0.64
C GLU A 31 6.62 -3.39 1.93
N VAL A 32 5.45 -3.91 2.29
CA VAL A 32 5.32 -4.78 3.47
C VAL A 32 6.17 -6.03 3.29
N ALA A 33 6.08 -6.67 2.13
CA ALA A 33 6.86 -7.87 1.83
C ALA A 33 8.36 -7.59 1.90
N ASP A 34 8.78 -6.43 1.38
CA ASP A 34 10.18 -6.03 1.38
C ASP A 34 10.70 -5.83 2.81
N LYS A 35 9.90 -5.23 3.69
CA LYS A 35 10.28 -5.02 5.09
C LYS A 35 10.44 -6.35 5.83
N VAL A 36 9.56 -7.30 5.57
CA VAL A 36 9.65 -8.65 6.17
C VAL A 36 10.92 -9.35 5.68
N LYS A 37 11.19 -9.27 4.39
CA LYS A 37 12.39 -9.84 3.78
C LYS A 37 13.65 -9.27 4.42
N LYS A 38 13.71 -7.96 4.59
CA LYS A 38 14.86 -7.30 5.20
C LYS A 38 15.03 -7.69 6.67
N ALA A 39 13.93 -7.86 7.40
CA ALA A 39 14.00 -8.28 8.79
C ALA A 39 14.60 -9.70 8.91
N ILE A 40 14.23 -10.58 8.00
CA ILE A 40 14.79 -11.94 7.97
C ILE A 40 16.29 -11.87 7.69
N ARG A 41 16.69 -11.06 6.71
CA ARG A 41 18.09 -10.96 6.30
C ARG A 41 18.96 -10.29 7.35
N ASP A 42 18.48 -9.16 7.90
CA ASP A 42 19.34 -8.30 8.73
C ASP A 42 19.15 -8.48 10.24
N ASN A 43 18.01 -9.00 10.67
CA ASN A 43 17.68 -9.13 12.10
C ASN A 43 17.36 -10.55 12.52
N ASN A 44 17.80 -11.52 11.75
CA ASN A 44 17.54 -12.94 12.05
C ASN A 44 16.05 -13.25 12.24
N GLY A 45 15.19 -12.51 11.54
CA GLY A 45 13.77 -12.73 11.64
C GLY A 45 13.16 -12.26 12.95
N ASN A 46 13.77 -11.28 13.61
CA ASN A 46 13.22 -10.72 14.82
C ASN A 46 12.08 -9.76 14.50
N PHE A 47 10.87 -10.28 14.49
CA PHE A 47 9.67 -9.49 14.19
C PHE A 47 9.12 -8.75 15.40
N ASP A 48 9.74 -8.90 16.57
CA ASP A 48 9.34 -8.17 17.77
C ASP A 48 10.04 -6.82 17.91
N ASP A 49 10.98 -6.54 17.03
CA ASP A 49 11.69 -5.28 17.02
C ASP A 49 10.68 -4.12 16.87
N LYS A 50 10.80 -3.15 17.76
CA LYS A 50 9.87 -2.02 17.80
C LYS A 50 9.91 -1.18 16.53
N ALA A 51 11.09 -0.92 16.01
CA ALA A 51 11.26 -0.14 14.79
C ALA A 51 10.62 -0.86 13.60
N PHE A 52 10.80 -2.17 13.54
CA PHE A 52 10.18 -2.98 12.50
C PHE A 52 8.66 -2.90 12.56
N LYS A 53 8.10 -3.09 13.76
CA LYS A 53 6.65 -3.06 13.96
C LYS A 53 6.05 -1.71 13.55
N GLU A 54 6.70 -0.61 13.95
CA GLU A 54 6.24 0.73 13.60
C GLU A 54 6.29 0.96 12.09
N SER A 55 7.35 0.49 11.46
CA SER A 55 7.53 0.63 10.03
C SER A 55 6.43 -0.12 9.25
N VAL A 56 6.13 -1.34 9.65
CA VAL A 56 5.07 -2.13 9.03
C VAL A 56 3.70 -1.50 9.28
N LYS A 57 3.49 -0.98 10.46
CA LYS A 57 2.25 -0.31 10.81
C LYS A 57 1.95 0.84 9.86
N TYR A 58 2.95 1.66 9.53
CA TYR A 58 2.78 2.75 8.57
C TYR A 58 2.42 2.24 7.20
N GLU A 59 3.10 1.19 6.75
CA GLU A 59 2.80 0.62 5.43
C GLU A 59 1.40 0.04 5.38
N LEU A 60 0.97 -0.62 6.45
CA LEU A 60 -0.38 -1.16 6.53
C LEU A 60 -1.42 -0.05 6.48
N GLY A 61 -1.13 1.08 7.14
CA GLY A 61 -2.00 2.24 7.09
C GLY A 61 -2.15 2.78 5.67
N ASP A 62 -1.05 2.86 4.94
CA ASP A 62 -1.07 3.32 3.56
C ASP A 62 -1.86 2.35 2.66
N VAL A 63 -1.65 1.06 2.83
CA VAL A 63 -2.40 0.05 2.06
C VAL A 63 -3.88 0.18 2.34
N LEU A 64 -4.24 0.34 3.61
CA LEU A 64 -5.64 0.47 4.01
C LEU A 64 -6.27 1.71 3.39
N TRP A 65 -5.53 2.81 3.33
CA TRP A 65 -6.01 4.03 2.70
C TRP A 65 -6.31 3.81 1.21
N TYR A 66 -5.40 3.13 0.50
CA TYR A 66 -5.61 2.84 -0.91
C TYR A 66 -6.77 1.86 -1.12
N VAL A 67 -6.92 0.89 -0.22
CA VAL A 67 -8.06 -0.04 -0.29
C VAL A 67 -9.36 0.73 -0.14
N ALA A 68 -9.42 1.65 0.82
CA ALA A 68 -10.61 2.47 1.02
C ALA A 68 -10.91 3.35 -0.19
N ALA A 69 -9.89 3.96 -0.76
CA ALA A 69 -10.03 4.81 -1.93
C ALA A 69 -10.54 4.01 -3.14
N LEU A 70 -9.96 2.84 -3.36
CA LEU A 70 -10.37 1.98 -4.47
C LEU A 70 -11.80 1.49 -4.29
N ALA A 71 -12.15 1.09 -3.08
CA ALA A 71 -13.52 0.66 -2.78
C ALA A 71 -14.51 1.77 -3.07
N GLU A 72 -14.20 2.99 -2.64
CA GLU A 72 -15.07 4.14 -2.88
C GLU A 72 -15.23 4.42 -4.38
N ASP A 73 -14.13 4.37 -5.12
CA ASP A 73 -14.15 4.60 -6.57
C ASP A 73 -14.99 3.57 -7.31
N LEU A 74 -15.06 2.36 -6.77
CA LEU A 74 -15.84 1.29 -7.38
C LEU A 74 -17.25 1.16 -6.78
N GLY A 75 -17.57 2.01 -5.82
CA GLY A 75 -18.90 2.05 -5.21
C GLY A 75 -19.16 1.01 -4.13
N PHE A 76 -18.08 0.52 -3.49
CA PHE A 76 -18.20 -0.43 -2.38
C PHE A 76 -17.96 0.27 -1.04
N THR A 77 -18.55 -0.28 0.01
CA THR A 77 -18.17 0.13 1.36
C THR A 77 -17.07 -0.81 1.86
N LEU A 78 -16.31 -0.36 2.84
CA LEU A 78 -15.29 -1.22 3.44
C LEU A 78 -15.91 -2.45 4.11
N SER A 79 -17.11 -2.30 4.65
CA SER A 79 -17.85 -3.43 5.25
C SER A 79 -18.11 -4.53 4.23
N GLU A 80 -18.39 -4.15 3.00
CA GLU A 80 -18.65 -5.11 1.93
C GLU A 80 -17.38 -5.83 1.50
N VAL A 81 -16.24 -5.16 1.59
CA VAL A 81 -14.95 -5.71 1.19
C VAL A 81 -14.41 -6.64 2.26
N GLY A 82 -14.47 -6.24 3.48
CA GLY A 82 -13.91 -6.98 4.59
C GLY A 82 -14.89 -7.35 5.65
#